data_ed034826dfb014b7d658cc0f43830a50
#
_entry.id   ed034826dfb014b7d658cc0f43830a50
#
_cell.length_a   1.000
_cell.length_b   1.000
_cell.length_c   1.000
_cell.angle_alpha   90.00
_cell.angle_beta   90.00
_cell.angle_gamma   90.00
#
_symmetry.space_group_name_H-M   'P 1'
#
loop_
_entity.id
_entity.type
_entity.pdbx_description
1 polymer ?
#
loop_
_entity_poly.entity_id
_entity_poly.type
_entity_poly.pdbx_seq_one_letter_code
_entity_poly.pdbx_strand_id
1 'polypeptide(L)'
;TAAQRSSCFATATAADLLAGDGSKRIGSAQLWQGAALLQHGSLLLDPSHELWRRLFGADPPRLAPLPWDAQQLEIELRRAAEHHLCGGALIDQPLSPEEWSAIRAL
;
A
#
# COMPACT_ATOMS: atom_id res chain seq x y z
N THR A 1 -8.05 23.38 9.09
CA THR A 1 -8.63 22.65 10.21
C THR A 1 -8.33 21.15 10.10
N ALA A 2 -8.26 20.44 11.23
CA ALA A 2 -8.04 19.00 11.27
C ALA A 2 -9.08 18.22 10.41
N ALA A 3 -10.30 18.74 10.31
CA ALA A 3 -11.38 18.18 9.50
C ALA A 3 -11.09 18.18 7.98
N GLN A 4 -10.15 19.01 7.53
CA GLN A 4 -9.76 19.07 6.11
C GLN A 4 -8.59 18.16 5.78
N ARG A 5 -7.96 17.56 6.78
CA ARG A 5 -6.87 16.57 6.60
C ARG A 5 -7.45 15.17 6.62
N SER A 6 -8.13 14.80 5.55
CA SER A 6 -8.61 13.43 5.43
C SER A 6 -7.46 12.50 5.04
N SER A 7 -7.38 11.38 5.73
CA SER A 7 -6.52 10.28 5.33
C SER A 7 -7.03 9.66 4.03
N CYS A 8 -6.13 9.13 3.20
CA CYS A 8 -6.49 8.31 2.04
C CYS A 8 -7.34 7.09 2.42
N PHE A 9 -7.38 6.74 3.70
CA PHE A 9 -8.17 5.62 4.21
C PHE A 9 -9.55 6.04 4.75
N ALA A 10 -9.88 7.33 4.75
CA ALA A 10 -11.16 7.83 5.25
C ALA A 10 -12.33 7.55 4.30
N THR A 11 -12.06 7.51 2.98
CA THR A 11 -13.06 7.25 1.96
C THR A 11 -12.58 6.14 1.05
N ALA A 12 -13.51 5.28 0.64
CA ALA A 12 -13.24 4.21 -0.31
C ALA A 12 -13.83 4.57 -1.68
N THR A 13 -13.10 4.23 -2.73
CA THR A 13 -13.55 4.34 -4.12
C THR A 13 -13.67 2.95 -4.73
N ALA A 14 -14.25 2.85 -5.93
CA ALA A 14 -14.36 1.57 -6.64
C ALA A 14 -13.01 0.93 -6.98
N ALA A 15 -11.92 1.71 -6.97
CA ALA A 15 -10.57 1.22 -7.27
C ALA A 15 -9.82 0.72 -6.01
N ASP A 16 -10.35 0.93 -4.83
CA ASP A 16 -9.71 0.53 -3.58
C ASP A 16 -10.03 -0.93 -3.21
N LEU A 17 -9.11 -1.55 -2.49
CA LEU A 17 -9.30 -2.88 -1.95
C LEU A 17 -9.86 -2.80 -0.54
N LEU A 18 -11.05 -3.33 -0.38
CA LEU A 18 -11.75 -3.37 0.90
C LEU A 18 -11.69 -4.78 1.48
N ALA A 19 -11.64 -4.85 2.81
CA ALA A 19 -11.85 -6.11 3.51
C ALA A 19 -13.32 -6.53 3.45
N GLY A 20 -13.63 -7.78 3.82
CA GLY A 20 -14.99 -8.30 3.79
C GLY A 20 -15.98 -7.54 4.68
N ASP A 21 -15.50 -6.81 5.69
CA ASP A 21 -16.29 -5.93 6.55
C ASP A 21 -16.50 -4.52 5.98
N GLY A 22 -16.01 -4.24 4.77
CA GLY A 22 -16.07 -2.94 4.12
C GLY A 22 -14.97 -1.96 4.52
N SER A 23 -14.09 -2.30 5.43
CA SER A 23 -12.98 -1.43 5.83
C SER A 23 -11.93 -1.33 4.72
N LYS A 24 -11.40 -0.13 4.51
CA LYS A 24 -10.33 0.12 3.55
C LYS A 24 -8.98 -0.17 4.20
N ARG A 25 -8.35 -1.25 3.79
CA ARG A 25 -7.03 -1.66 4.27
C ARG A 25 -5.89 -1.22 3.36
N ILE A 26 -6.14 -1.11 2.07
CA ILE A 26 -5.13 -0.76 1.07
C ILE A 26 -5.57 0.49 0.32
N GLY A 27 -4.75 1.53 0.39
CA GLY A 27 -4.84 2.69 -0.48
C GLY A 27 -3.80 2.59 -1.57
N SER A 28 -4.19 2.67 -2.83
CA SER A 28 -3.27 2.53 -3.96
C SER A 28 -3.51 3.59 -5.02
N ALA A 29 -2.49 3.82 -5.84
CA ALA A 29 -2.55 4.70 -6.99
C ALA A 29 -1.82 4.06 -8.17
N GLN A 30 -2.26 4.39 -9.37
CA GLN A 30 -1.67 3.92 -10.61
C GLN A 30 -1.25 5.08 -11.49
N LEU A 31 -0.13 4.93 -12.15
CA LEU A 31 0.34 5.84 -13.19
C LEU A 31 0.68 5.05 -14.45
N TRP A 32 0.05 5.39 -15.55
CA TRP A 32 0.35 4.83 -16.86
C TRP A 32 1.29 5.78 -17.61
N GLN A 33 2.33 5.22 -18.20
CA GLN A 33 3.22 5.92 -19.12
C GLN A 33 3.50 5.02 -20.31
N GLY A 34 2.86 5.30 -21.45
CA GLY A 34 2.87 4.39 -22.58
C GLY A 34 2.28 3.02 -22.23
N ALA A 35 3.06 1.96 -22.45
CA ALA A 35 2.69 0.60 -22.08
C ALA A 35 3.12 0.19 -20.67
N ALA A 36 3.80 1.08 -19.94
CA ALA A 36 4.26 0.81 -18.59
C ALA A 36 3.25 1.29 -17.54
N LEU A 37 3.08 0.50 -16.50
CA LEU A 37 2.24 0.80 -15.36
C LEU A 37 3.08 0.82 -14.09
N LEU A 38 3.02 1.94 -13.35
CA LEU A 38 3.45 1.98 -11.97
C LEU A 38 2.25 1.89 -11.06
N GLN A 39 2.22 0.88 -10.23
CA GLN A 39 1.24 0.79 -9.14
C GLN A 39 1.96 0.78 -7.82
N HIS A 40 1.52 1.63 -6.90
CA HIS A 40 2.02 1.64 -5.54
C HIS A 40 0.89 1.85 -4.57
N GLY A 41 1.13 1.52 -3.31
CA GLY A 41 0.11 1.68 -2.30
C GLY A 41 0.66 1.49 -0.90
N SER A 42 -0.22 1.71 0.06
CA SER A 42 0.04 1.50 1.47
C SER A 42 -0.99 0.52 2.03
N LEU A 43 -0.52 -0.42 2.80
CA LEU A 43 -1.36 -1.40 3.47
C LEU A 43 -1.27 -1.17 4.98
N LEU A 44 -2.43 -0.94 5.60
CA LEU A 44 -2.51 -0.75 7.05
C LEU A 44 -2.43 -2.11 7.75
N LEU A 45 -1.45 -2.26 8.62
CA LEU A 45 -1.30 -3.42 9.49
C LEU A 45 -1.89 -3.15 10.87
N ASP A 46 -1.26 -2.26 11.60
CA ASP A 46 -1.66 -1.87 12.95
C ASP A 46 -1.36 -0.37 13.16
N PRO A 47 -2.26 0.50 12.71
CA PRO A 47 -2.02 1.93 12.80
C PRO A 47 -2.02 2.42 14.25
N SER A 48 -1.07 3.28 14.59
CA SER A 48 -1.03 3.93 15.91
C SER A 48 -2.21 4.87 16.07
N HIS A 49 -3.08 4.60 17.04
CA HIS A 49 -4.24 5.44 17.36
C HIS A 49 -3.83 6.86 17.76
N GLU A 50 -2.79 6.98 18.59
CA GLU A 50 -2.30 8.29 19.02
C GLU A 50 -1.80 9.13 17.83
N LEU A 51 -0.91 8.54 17.02
CA LEU A 51 -0.36 9.23 15.86
C LEU A 51 -1.44 9.60 14.85
N TRP A 52 -2.40 8.71 14.63
CA TRP A 52 -3.52 8.94 13.71
C TRP A 52 -4.39 10.11 14.14
N ARG A 53 -4.74 10.16 15.44
CA ARG A 53 -5.51 11.28 16.00
C ARG A 53 -4.76 12.61 15.88
N ARG A 54 -3.46 12.60 16.12
CA ARG A 54 -2.63 13.80 16.00
C ARG A 54 -2.55 14.32 14.56
N LEU A 55 -2.48 13.42 13.57
CA LEU A 55 -2.35 13.80 12.17
C LEU A 55 -3.68 14.14 11.51
N PHE A 56 -4.73 13.39 11.82
CA PHE A 56 -6.01 13.47 11.11
C PHE A 56 -7.17 13.94 11.98
N GLY A 57 -7.01 14.05 13.28
CA GLY A 57 -8.07 14.49 14.19
C GLY A 57 -9.17 13.46 14.43
N ALA A 58 -8.95 12.21 14.04
CA ALA A 58 -9.92 11.12 14.17
C ALA A 58 -9.19 9.80 14.46
N ASP A 59 -9.93 8.80 14.91
CA ASP A 59 -9.40 7.46 15.09
C ASP A 59 -9.09 6.80 13.73
N PRO A 60 -8.09 5.90 13.67
CA PRO A 60 -7.88 5.09 12.48
C PRO A 60 -9.07 4.18 12.22
N PRO A 61 -9.23 3.68 10.99
CA PRO A 61 -10.28 2.72 10.69
C PRO A 61 -10.14 1.47 11.56
N ARG A 62 -11.24 0.87 11.95
CA ARG A 62 -11.24 -0.44 12.61
C ARG A 62 -10.91 -1.49 11.58
N LEU A 63 -9.85 -2.25 11.84
CA LEU A 63 -9.37 -3.28 10.93
C LEU A 63 -9.45 -4.63 11.63
N ALA A 64 -10.01 -5.62 10.93
CA ALA A 64 -9.92 -7.01 11.37
C ALA A 64 -8.45 -7.44 11.41
N PRO A 65 -8.01 -8.25 12.39
CA PRO A 65 -6.67 -8.76 12.43
C PRO A 65 -6.34 -9.56 11.15
N LEU A 66 -5.11 -9.39 10.64
CA LEU A 66 -4.61 -10.24 9.57
C LEU A 66 -4.14 -11.58 10.17
N PRO A 67 -4.28 -12.69 9.43
CA PRO A 67 -3.77 -13.99 9.89
C PRO A 67 -2.24 -14.08 9.82
N TRP A 68 -1.57 -13.05 9.31
CA TRP A 68 -0.14 -13.04 9.07
C TRP A 68 0.50 -11.82 9.72
N ASP A 69 1.75 -11.98 10.19
CA ASP A 69 2.61 -10.84 10.48
C ASP A 69 3.13 -10.17 9.20
N ALA A 70 3.88 -9.08 9.34
CA ALA A 70 4.40 -8.34 8.19
C ALA A 70 5.29 -9.19 7.28
N GLN A 71 6.09 -10.08 7.86
CA GLN A 71 7.00 -10.94 7.09
C GLN A 71 6.22 -12.00 6.30
N GLN A 72 5.27 -12.65 6.92
CA GLN A 72 4.43 -13.64 6.24
C GLN A 72 3.57 -12.98 5.16
N LEU A 73 3.05 -11.77 5.42
CA LEU A 73 2.30 -11.01 4.45
C LEU A 73 3.14 -10.71 3.20
N GLU A 74 4.41 -10.34 3.37
CA GLU A 74 5.32 -10.12 2.22
C GLU A 74 5.44 -11.38 1.38
N ILE A 75 5.61 -12.54 2.00
CA ILE A 75 5.69 -13.83 1.31
C ILE A 75 4.42 -14.10 0.51
N GLU A 76 3.25 -13.89 1.12
CA GLU A 76 1.96 -14.13 0.46
C GLU A 76 1.70 -13.15 -0.69
N LEU A 77 2.11 -11.88 -0.55
CA LEU A 77 2.01 -10.89 -1.61
C LEU A 77 2.91 -11.26 -2.81
N ARG A 78 4.12 -11.73 -2.54
CA ARG A 78 5.03 -12.20 -3.59
C ARG A 78 4.45 -13.39 -4.35
N ARG A 79 3.91 -14.37 -3.63
CA ARG A 79 3.23 -15.53 -4.25
C ARG A 79 2.05 -15.11 -5.11
N ALA A 80 1.23 -14.20 -4.63
CA ALA A 80 0.09 -13.70 -5.38
C ALA A 80 0.54 -12.95 -6.64
N ALA A 81 1.60 -12.14 -6.55
CA ALA A 81 2.15 -11.43 -7.71
C ALA A 81 2.72 -12.40 -8.75
N GLU A 82 3.45 -13.43 -8.32
CA GLU A 82 3.95 -14.47 -9.22
C GLU A 82 2.82 -15.18 -9.97
N HIS A 83 1.76 -15.53 -9.25
CA HIS A 83 0.64 -16.27 -9.81
C HIS A 83 -0.24 -15.40 -10.74
N HIS A 84 -0.53 -14.18 -10.34
CA HIS A 84 -1.52 -13.35 -11.03
C HIS A 84 -0.93 -12.33 -12.01
N LEU A 85 0.31 -11.89 -11.82
CA LEU A 85 0.90 -10.80 -12.58
C LEU A 85 2.06 -11.21 -13.48
N CYS A 86 2.86 -12.16 -13.07
CA CYS A 86 4.16 -12.41 -13.69
C CYS A 86 4.22 -13.66 -14.56
N GLY A 87 3.35 -14.64 -14.35
CA GLY A 87 3.42 -15.93 -15.04
C GLY A 87 4.72 -16.71 -14.78
N GLY A 88 5.44 -16.38 -13.71
CA GLY A 88 6.70 -16.99 -13.32
C GLY A 88 7.22 -16.43 -12.01
N ALA A 89 8.41 -16.87 -11.58
CA ALA A 89 9.01 -16.45 -10.33
C ALA A 89 9.48 -14.99 -10.37
N LEU A 90 9.29 -14.28 -9.24
CA LEU A 90 9.90 -12.96 -9.01
C LEU A 90 11.37 -13.13 -8.64
N ILE A 91 12.21 -12.25 -9.17
CA ILE A 91 13.63 -12.19 -8.87
C ILE A 91 13.92 -10.88 -8.14
N ASP A 92 14.62 -10.97 -7.00
CA ASP A 92 15.09 -9.79 -6.29
C ASP A 92 16.18 -9.10 -7.11
N GLN A 93 15.95 -7.85 -7.48
CA GLN A 93 16.89 -7.05 -8.24
C GLN A 93 17.04 -5.68 -7.58
N PRO A 94 18.06 -5.48 -6.75
CA PRO A 94 18.34 -4.18 -6.15
C PRO A 94 18.61 -3.12 -7.21
N LEU A 95 18.36 -1.87 -6.87
CA LEU A 95 18.70 -0.75 -7.74
C LEU A 95 20.22 -0.73 -7.99
N SER A 96 20.61 -0.51 -9.24
CA SER A 96 22.00 -0.37 -9.63
C SER A 96 22.61 0.95 -9.13
N PRO A 97 23.95 1.07 -9.04
CA PRO A 97 24.59 2.34 -8.71
C PRO A 97 24.19 3.47 -9.65
N GLU A 98 24.01 3.19 -10.94
CA GLU A 98 23.57 4.14 -11.96
C GLU A 98 22.15 4.63 -11.71
N GLU A 99 21.25 3.71 -11.36
CA GLU A 99 19.86 4.05 -10.99
C GLU A 99 19.82 4.91 -9.72
N TRP A 100 20.61 4.57 -8.71
CA TRP A 100 20.74 5.38 -7.50
C TRP A 100 21.27 6.77 -7.79
N SER A 101 22.27 6.90 -8.68
CA SER A 101 22.81 8.18 -9.10
C SER A 101 21.76 9.03 -9.80
N ALA A 102 20.95 8.44 -10.67
CA ALA A 102 19.87 9.12 -11.36
C ALA A 102 18.79 9.62 -10.38
N ILE A 103 18.43 8.83 -9.39
CA ILE A 103 17.47 9.21 -8.35
C ILE A 103 17.99 10.38 -7.53
N ARG A 104 19.27 10.36 -7.13
CA ARG A 104 19.86 11.43 -6.32
C ARG A 104 20.05 12.74 -7.09
N ALA A 105 20.05 12.70 -8.42
CA ALA A 105 20.15 13.87 -9.28
C ALA A 105 18.82 14.61 -9.50
N LEU A 106 17.72 14.01 -9.06
CA LEU A 106 16.41 14.63 -9.09
C LEU A 106 16.31 15.70 -7.99
#